data_4d3246ecfa33fc71b4bedc95d36e8902
#
_entry.id   4d3246ecfa33fc71b4bedc95d36e8902
#
_cell.length_a   1.000
_cell.length_b   1.000
_cell.length_c   1.000
_cell.angle_alpha   90.00
_cell.angle_beta   90.00
_cell.angle_gamma   90.00
#
_symmetry.space_group_name_H-M   'P 1'
#
loop_
_entity.id
_entity.type
_entity.pdbx_description
1 polymer ?
#
loop_
_entity_poly.entity_id
_entity_poly.type
_entity_poly.pdbx_seq_one_letter_code
_entity_poly.pdbx_strand_id
1 'polypeptide(L)'
;MSAIHAQLNPARQQIDENGRDQYGNQVDPAMIPDKLDSANVEVQGLPPTLYMWRIKNQLGDRTMIPADTTYHHFQNTNLTDGITGHYNYLANLGSPRLSRIFFERNYPEPTIFMEPFSSFFIRPTEFNFTNSNVPYTNLTYHKAGNKQNGEERFKSYFSVNVNKKLAFGFNIDYLYGRGYYNNQNTSYFNAALFGSYIGDRYQIQGIYSNNYLKTNENGGITDDRYITAPEEMAEGRKEYESVNIPTVLNASANRNHDFYVFLTQRYNLCLLYTSDAADEL
;
A
#
# COMPACT_ATOMS: atom_id res chain seq x y z
N MET A 1 -18.90 5.17 -7.79
CA MET A 1 -17.48 4.84 -7.58
C MET A 1 -17.35 3.35 -7.78
N SER A 2 -16.95 2.92 -8.97
CA SER A 2 -16.87 1.50 -9.31
C SER A 2 -15.46 1.00 -9.05
N ALA A 3 -15.33 0.12 -8.06
CA ALA A 3 -14.18 -0.76 -7.98
C ALA A 3 -14.37 -1.87 -9.03
N ILE A 4 -13.49 -1.92 -10.01
CA ILE A 4 -13.50 -2.99 -11.00
C ILE A 4 -12.90 -4.21 -10.31
N HIS A 5 -13.77 -5.14 -9.92
CA HIS A 5 -13.38 -6.46 -9.47
C HIS A 5 -13.32 -7.40 -10.66
N ALA A 6 -12.11 -7.75 -11.06
CA ALA A 6 -11.90 -8.91 -11.89
C ALA A 6 -11.77 -10.16 -10.99
N GLN A 7 -12.87 -10.55 -10.39
CA GLN A 7 -13.14 -11.92 -10.00
C GLN A 7 -14.58 -12.24 -10.41
N LEU A 8 -14.71 -12.62 -11.65
CA LEU A 8 -15.85 -13.40 -12.09
C LEU A 8 -15.71 -14.79 -11.43
N ASN A 9 -16.31 -14.93 -10.25
CA ASN A 9 -16.86 -16.19 -9.86
C ASN A 9 -18.23 -16.24 -10.53
N PRO A 10 -18.41 -16.99 -11.61
CA PRO A 10 -19.76 -17.26 -12.08
C PRO A 10 -20.44 -18.00 -10.92
N ALA A 11 -21.46 -17.37 -10.33
CA ALA A 11 -22.37 -18.09 -9.47
C ALA A 11 -22.75 -19.38 -10.21
N ARG A 12 -22.23 -20.51 -9.78
CA ARG A 12 -22.70 -21.81 -10.24
C ARG A 12 -24.17 -21.84 -9.89
N GLN A 13 -25.03 -21.61 -10.86
CA GLN A 13 -26.42 -21.98 -10.74
C GLN A 13 -26.42 -23.47 -10.42
N GLN A 14 -26.80 -23.81 -9.21
CA GLN A 14 -27.00 -25.19 -8.85
C GLN A 14 -28.22 -25.67 -9.65
N ILE A 15 -27.95 -26.44 -10.67
CA ILE A 15 -28.97 -27.13 -11.47
C ILE A 15 -29.11 -28.50 -10.85
N ASP A 16 -30.32 -28.91 -10.52
CA ASP A 16 -30.61 -30.22 -9.97
C ASP A 16 -30.43 -31.33 -11.04
N GLU A 17 -30.50 -32.59 -10.62
CA GLU A 17 -30.35 -33.73 -11.52
C GLU A 17 -31.43 -33.79 -12.62
N ASN A 18 -32.49 -32.99 -12.50
CA ASN A 18 -33.60 -32.92 -13.47
C ASN A 18 -33.51 -31.68 -14.39
N GLY A 19 -32.39 -30.94 -14.33
CA GLY A 19 -32.16 -29.76 -15.18
C GLY A 19 -32.93 -28.52 -14.76
N ARG A 20 -33.28 -28.36 -13.46
CA ARG A 20 -34.02 -27.22 -12.94
C ARG A 20 -33.08 -26.31 -12.11
N ASP A 21 -33.32 -25.01 -12.22
CA ASP A 21 -32.64 -24.03 -11.38
C ASP A 21 -33.14 -24.05 -9.92
N GLN A 22 -32.49 -23.37 -9.05
CA GLN A 22 -32.87 -23.25 -7.63
C GLN A 22 -34.30 -22.67 -7.40
N TYR A 23 -34.95 -22.17 -8.45
CA TYR A 23 -36.31 -21.64 -8.42
C TYR A 23 -37.32 -22.61 -9.07
N GLY A 24 -36.87 -23.81 -9.47
CA GLY A 24 -37.71 -24.86 -10.06
C GLY A 24 -38.03 -24.69 -11.54
N ASN A 25 -37.42 -23.70 -12.22
CA ASN A 25 -37.63 -23.51 -13.65
C ASN A 25 -36.75 -24.45 -14.47
N GLN A 26 -37.28 -24.96 -15.56
CA GLN A 26 -36.55 -25.81 -16.48
C GLN A 26 -35.55 -24.96 -17.25
N VAL A 27 -34.25 -25.27 -17.16
CA VAL A 27 -33.19 -24.59 -17.88
C VAL A 27 -33.10 -25.19 -19.29
N ASP A 28 -33.02 -24.33 -20.30
CA ASP A 28 -32.86 -24.74 -21.69
C ASP A 28 -31.62 -25.64 -21.81
N PRO A 29 -31.75 -26.85 -22.38
CA PRO A 29 -30.65 -27.80 -22.57
C PRO A 29 -29.44 -27.19 -23.30
N ALA A 30 -29.66 -26.19 -24.14
CA ALA A 30 -28.60 -25.48 -24.85
C ALA A 30 -27.79 -24.51 -23.93
N MET A 31 -28.30 -24.18 -22.75
CA MET A 31 -27.62 -23.35 -21.72
C MET A 31 -27.01 -24.18 -20.60
N ILE A 32 -27.25 -25.48 -20.58
CA ILE A 32 -26.50 -26.35 -19.69
C ILE A 32 -25.12 -26.48 -20.33
N PRO A 33 -24.07 -25.93 -19.72
CA PRO A 33 -22.73 -26.17 -20.25
C PRO A 33 -22.59 -27.67 -20.31
N ASP A 34 -22.28 -28.18 -21.51
CA ASP A 34 -21.94 -29.59 -21.71
C ASP A 34 -21.14 -30.00 -20.49
N LYS A 35 -21.44 -31.17 -19.93
CA LYS A 35 -20.57 -31.79 -18.92
C LYS A 35 -19.20 -31.88 -19.58
N LEU A 36 -18.50 -30.77 -19.58
CA LEU A 36 -17.07 -30.77 -19.82
C LEU A 36 -16.56 -31.79 -18.83
N ASP A 37 -16.05 -32.85 -19.36
CA ASP A 37 -15.52 -33.99 -18.66
C ASP A 37 -14.91 -33.55 -17.34
N SER A 38 -15.70 -33.58 -16.29
CA SER A 38 -15.24 -33.36 -14.92
C SER A 38 -14.24 -34.45 -14.48
N ALA A 39 -13.96 -35.38 -15.39
CA ALA A 39 -12.98 -36.45 -15.17
C ALA A 39 -11.54 -36.04 -15.43
N ASN A 40 -11.26 -34.88 -16.05
CA ASN A 40 -9.89 -34.49 -16.42
C ASN A 40 -9.46 -33.07 -16.02
N VAL A 41 -10.21 -32.36 -15.22
CA VAL A 41 -9.67 -31.24 -14.48
C VAL A 41 -9.15 -31.80 -13.15
N GLU A 42 -8.11 -32.61 -13.23
CA GLU A 42 -7.15 -32.64 -12.12
C GLU A 42 -6.75 -31.21 -11.88
N VAL A 43 -7.27 -30.62 -10.82
CA VAL A 43 -6.68 -29.42 -10.23
C VAL A 43 -5.32 -29.87 -9.73
N GLN A 44 -4.36 -30.01 -10.66
CA GLN A 44 -2.97 -30.26 -10.37
C GLN A 44 -2.40 -29.00 -9.71
N GLY A 45 -2.74 -28.79 -8.47
CA GLY A 45 -2.12 -27.73 -7.71
C GLY A 45 -2.56 -27.81 -6.26
N LEU A 46 -1.58 -27.76 -5.38
CA LEU A 46 -1.82 -27.44 -3.98
C LEU A 46 -2.64 -26.14 -3.93
N PRO A 47 -3.54 -26.00 -2.95
CA PRO A 47 -4.26 -24.75 -2.76
C PRO A 47 -3.27 -23.59 -2.67
N PRO A 48 -3.61 -22.40 -3.17
CA PRO A 48 -2.73 -21.25 -3.10
C PRO A 48 -2.30 -21.00 -1.66
N THR A 49 -1.01 -21.01 -1.41
CA THR A 49 -0.45 -20.69 -0.10
C THR A 49 0.35 -19.41 -0.22
N LEU A 50 0.12 -18.48 0.68
CA LEU A 50 0.83 -17.21 0.77
C LEU A 50 1.38 -17.06 2.18
N TYR A 51 2.68 -16.99 2.29
CA TYR A 51 3.39 -16.69 3.52
C TYR A 51 4.00 -15.30 3.42
N MET A 52 3.82 -14.49 4.47
CA MET A 52 4.41 -13.17 4.56
C MET A 52 5.21 -13.05 5.84
N TRP A 53 6.35 -12.36 5.77
CA TRP A 53 7.17 -12.09 6.94
C TRP A 53 7.87 -10.75 6.85
N ARG A 54 8.29 -10.26 7.99
CA ARG A 54 9.17 -9.10 8.14
C ARG A 54 10.47 -9.53 8.79
N ILE A 55 11.52 -8.79 8.50
CA ILE A 55 12.80 -8.97 9.16
C ILE A 55 12.83 -8.01 10.35
N LYS A 56 12.74 -8.57 11.55
CA LYS A 56 12.93 -7.82 12.79
C LYS A 56 14.39 -7.84 13.15
N ASN A 57 14.92 -6.68 13.51
CA ASN A 57 16.25 -6.49 14.05
C ASN A 57 17.41 -6.73 13.08
N GLN A 58 18.57 -6.24 13.47
CA GLN A 58 19.84 -6.37 12.74
C GLN A 58 20.30 -7.81 12.56
N LEU A 59 19.75 -8.75 13.33
CA LEU A 59 20.10 -10.18 13.28
C LEU A 59 19.39 -10.95 12.16
N GLY A 60 18.48 -10.33 11.45
CA GLY A 60 17.79 -10.97 10.33
C GLY A 60 16.73 -11.99 10.73
N ASP A 61 16.20 -11.92 11.95
CA ASP A 61 15.13 -12.80 12.38
C ASP A 61 13.84 -12.50 11.66
N ARG A 62 13.19 -13.54 11.16
CA ARG A 62 11.93 -13.46 10.45
C ARG A 62 10.77 -13.51 11.45
N THR A 63 9.85 -12.60 11.33
CA THR A 63 8.57 -12.62 12.04
C THR A 63 7.47 -12.82 11.04
N MET A 64 6.75 -13.93 11.14
CA MET A 64 5.59 -14.18 10.29
C MET A 64 4.50 -13.16 10.58
N ILE A 65 3.88 -12.70 9.52
CA ILE A 65 2.74 -11.77 9.57
C ILE A 65 1.58 -12.36 8.77
N PRO A 66 0.34 -12.15 9.20
CA PRO A 66 -0.81 -12.55 8.40
C PRO A 66 -0.84 -11.76 7.09
N ALA A 67 -1.24 -12.43 6.01
CA ALA A 67 -1.51 -11.73 4.76
C ALA A 67 -2.70 -10.78 4.96
N ASP A 68 -2.58 -9.56 4.44
CA ASP A 68 -3.70 -8.62 4.46
C ASP A 68 -4.75 -9.08 3.42
N THR A 69 -5.83 -9.63 3.92
CA THR A 69 -7.00 -10.05 3.13
C THR A 69 -8.18 -9.10 3.31
N THR A 70 -7.97 -7.98 3.99
CA THR A 70 -9.03 -7.01 4.27
C THR A 70 -9.47 -6.35 2.98
N TYR A 71 -10.75 -6.52 2.66
CA TYR A 71 -11.35 -6.04 1.43
C TYR A 71 -11.53 -4.53 1.37
N HIS A 72 -11.75 -3.92 2.54
CA HIS A 72 -12.01 -2.50 2.69
C HIS A 72 -11.32 -1.95 3.93
N HIS A 73 -10.58 -0.88 3.73
CA HIS A 73 -10.02 -0.08 4.81
C HIS A 73 -10.86 1.17 5.08
N PHE A 74 -12.16 1.00 5.34
CA PHE A 74 -13.10 2.12 5.52
C PHE A 74 -12.68 3.12 6.59
N GLN A 75 -12.02 2.65 7.62
CA GLN A 75 -11.62 3.49 8.73
C GLN A 75 -10.36 4.30 8.46
N ASN A 76 -9.65 3.97 7.39
CA ASN A 76 -8.47 4.71 6.96
C ASN A 76 -8.81 5.68 5.82
N THR A 77 -9.81 6.53 6.07
CA THR A 77 -10.38 7.44 5.07
C THR A 77 -9.41 8.50 4.58
N ASN A 78 -8.36 8.79 5.36
CA ASN A 78 -7.38 9.82 5.03
C ASN A 78 -6.19 9.28 4.24
N LEU A 79 -6.27 8.05 3.73
CA LEU A 79 -5.19 7.40 2.97
C LEU A 79 -3.85 7.37 3.71
N THR A 80 -3.89 7.58 4.99
CA THR A 80 -2.73 7.54 5.88
C THR A 80 -2.63 6.14 6.44
N ASP A 81 -1.51 5.48 6.18
CA ASP A 81 -1.22 4.22 6.84
C ASP A 81 -0.95 4.51 8.31
N GLY A 82 -1.68 3.86 9.17
CA GLY A 82 -1.54 3.99 10.61
C GLY A 82 -2.71 3.31 11.28
N ILE A 83 -2.42 2.55 12.32
CA ILE A 83 -3.41 1.72 13.01
C ILE A 83 -4.50 2.57 13.66
N THR A 84 -4.18 3.80 14.03
CA THR A 84 -5.02 4.60 14.92
C THR A 84 -5.52 5.91 14.32
N GLY A 85 -4.95 6.37 13.20
CA GLY A 85 -5.32 7.67 12.60
C GLY A 85 -5.08 8.88 13.52
N HIS A 86 -4.35 8.72 14.61
CA HIS A 86 -4.08 9.75 15.60
C HIS A 86 -2.90 10.65 15.21
N TYR A 87 -2.99 11.26 14.03
CA TYR A 87 -1.97 12.16 13.53
C TYR A 87 -2.46 13.60 13.43
N ASN A 88 -1.58 14.54 13.74
CA ASN A 88 -1.71 15.92 13.30
C ASN A 88 -1.06 16.04 11.93
N TYR A 89 -1.71 16.69 10.98
CA TYR A 89 -1.21 16.89 9.63
C TYR A 89 -1.67 18.23 9.04
N LEU A 90 -1.04 18.67 7.97
CA LEU A 90 -1.29 19.95 7.33
C LEU A 90 -2.26 19.83 6.14
N ALA A 91 -3.46 19.36 6.40
CA ALA A 91 -4.63 19.39 5.51
C ALA A 91 -4.57 18.67 4.16
N ASN A 92 -3.44 18.31 3.61
CA ASN A 92 -3.35 17.59 2.34
C ASN A 92 -2.65 16.23 2.48
N LEU A 93 -2.98 15.32 1.59
CA LEU A 93 -2.37 13.99 1.57
C LEU A 93 -0.86 14.09 1.39
N GLY A 94 -0.11 13.37 2.21
CA GLY A 94 1.35 13.40 2.18
C GLY A 94 2.00 14.60 2.88
N SER A 95 1.22 15.52 3.45
CA SER A 95 1.78 16.61 4.24
C SER A 95 2.52 16.08 5.48
N PRO A 96 3.47 16.86 6.03
CA PRO A 96 4.15 16.51 7.26
C PRO A 96 3.16 16.12 8.34
N ARG A 97 3.42 15.04 9.06
CA ARG A 97 2.53 14.55 10.10
C ARG A 97 3.28 14.14 11.37
N LEU A 98 2.61 14.26 12.49
CA LEU A 98 3.14 13.87 13.79
C LEU A 98 2.09 13.08 14.55
N SER A 99 2.46 11.93 15.10
CA SER A 99 1.57 11.16 15.97
C SER A 99 1.23 11.95 17.23
N ARG A 100 -0.06 11.98 17.59
CA ARG A 100 -0.53 12.52 18.88
C ARG A 100 -0.20 11.59 20.04
N ILE A 101 0.01 10.32 19.76
CA ILE A 101 0.41 9.33 20.76
C ILE A 101 1.93 9.31 20.85
N PHE A 102 2.45 9.72 22.00
CA PHE A 102 3.90 9.86 22.22
C PHE A 102 4.65 8.54 21.96
N PHE A 103 4.13 7.42 22.42
CA PHE A 103 4.76 6.11 22.28
C PHE A 103 4.76 5.54 20.85
N GLU A 104 3.96 6.10 19.97
CA GLU A 104 3.96 5.76 18.53
C GLU A 104 4.93 6.61 17.73
N ARG A 105 5.54 7.62 18.33
CA ARG A 105 6.58 8.41 17.68
C ARG A 105 7.81 7.57 17.52
N ASN A 106 8.21 7.36 16.28
CA ASN A 106 9.42 6.62 15.98
C ASN A 106 10.63 7.37 16.52
N TYR A 107 11.62 6.61 16.95
CA TYR A 107 12.93 7.18 17.30
C TYR A 107 13.54 7.89 16.08
N PRO A 108 14.44 8.85 16.32
CA PRO A 108 14.87 9.76 15.27
C PRO A 108 15.37 9.01 14.05
N GLU A 109 14.82 9.38 12.93
CA GLU A 109 15.33 9.06 11.61
C GLU A 109 16.78 9.54 11.51
N PRO A 110 17.55 9.11 10.51
CA PRO A 110 18.90 9.57 10.28
C PRO A 110 19.04 11.09 10.31
N THR A 111 17.95 11.80 9.98
CA THR A 111 17.88 13.27 10.11
C THR A 111 16.54 13.69 10.71
N ILE A 112 16.57 14.70 11.58
CA ILE A 112 15.37 15.28 12.22
C ILE A 112 14.36 15.81 11.20
N PHE A 113 14.82 16.23 10.02
CA PHE A 113 13.96 16.76 8.95
C PHE A 113 13.12 15.66 8.26
N MET A 114 13.49 14.40 8.39
CA MET A 114 12.77 13.27 7.81
C MET A 114 11.67 12.75 8.72
N GLU A 115 11.71 13.05 10.01
CA GLU A 115 10.75 12.53 10.99
C GLU A 115 9.27 12.79 10.61
N PRO A 116 8.86 14.00 10.21
CA PRO A 116 7.49 14.28 9.82
C PRO A 116 7.00 13.50 8.58
N PHE A 117 7.93 12.98 7.81
CA PHE A 117 7.68 12.21 6.59
C PHE A 117 7.92 10.72 6.76
N SER A 118 8.32 10.29 7.96
CA SER A 118 8.77 8.94 8.26
C SER A 118 7.83 7.83 7.80
N SER A 119 6.54 8.07 7.90
CA SER A 119 5.50 7.12 7.51
C SER A 119 5.30 6.95 6.00
N PHE A 120 5.94 7.78 5.21
CA PHE A 120 5.88 7.69 3.75
C PHE A 120 7.10 6.98 3.14
N PHE A 121 8.13 6.69 3.94
CA PHE A 121 9.29 5.93 3.47
C PHE A 121 9.02 4.43 3.53
N ILE A 122 9.52 3.71 2.53
CA ILE A 122 9.58 2.24 2.57
C ILE A 122 10.79 1.87 3.42
N ARG A 123 10.56 1.28 4.57
CA ARG A 123 11.62 0.92 5.52
C ARG A 123 11.94 -0.57 5.48
N PRO A 124 13.21 -0.98 5.68
CA PRO A 124 13.58 -2.39 5.66
C PRO A 124 12.87 -3.22 6.74
N THR A 125 12.68 -2.66 7.93
CA THR A 125 12.07 -3.34 9.07
C THR A 125 10.56 -3.52 8.95
N GLU A 126 9.92 -2.69 8.13
CA GLU A 126 8.47 -2.73 7.88
C GLU A 126 8.13 -3.39 6.55
N PHE A 127 9.16 -3.77 5.78
CA PHE A 127 8.97 -4.36 4.48
C PHE A 127 8.46 -5.79 4.57
N ASN A 128 7.43 -6.09 3.80
CA ASN A 128 6.82 -7.41 3.75
C ASN A 128 7.47 -8.24 2.65
N PHE A 129 8.16 -9.29 3.01
CA PHE A 129 8.59 -10.34 2.08
C PHE A 129 7.48 -11.37 1.91
N THR A 130 7.44 -12.00 0.77
CA THR A 130 6.42 -13.01 0.45
C THR A 130 7.04 -14.27 -0.14
N ASN A 131 6.39 -15.38 0.11
CA ASN A 131 6.60 -16.65 -0.59
C ASN A 131 5.23 -17.25 -0.88
N SER A 132 4.97 -17.59 -2.13
CA SER A 132 3.69 -18.11 -2.57
C SER A 132 3.87 -19.09 -3.72
N ASN A 133 3.01 -20.09 -3.81
CA ASN A 133 3.00 -21.01 -4.96
C ASN A 133 2.32 -20.41 -6.21
N VAL A 134 1.72 -19.23 -6.10
CA VAL A 134 1.12 -18.46 -7.19
C VAL A 134 1.62 -17.02 -7.13
N PRO A 135 1.70 -16.28 -8.26
CA PRO A 135 2.02 -14.86 -8.22
C PRO A 135 1.03 -14.10 -7.33
N TYR A 136 1.56 -13.23 -6.48
CA TYR A 136 0.77 -12.39 -5.60
C TYR A 136 0.86 -10.93 -6.03
N THR A 137 -0.30 -10.31 -6.19
CA THR A 137 -0.39 -8.88 -6.55
C THR A 137 -1.39 -8.20 -5.63
N ASN A 138 -0.99 -7.10 -5.03
CA ASN A 138 -1.87 -6.21 -4.29
C ASN A 138 -1.81 -4.82 -4.92
N LEU A 139 -2.93 -4.36 -5.47
CA LEU A 139 -3.09 -3.06 -6.08
C LEU A 139 -4.09 -2.25 -5.29
N THR A 140 -3.68 -1.06 -4.88
CA THR A 140 -4.56 -0.13 -4.16
C THR A 140 -4.54 1.22 -4.88
N TYR A 141 -5.70 1.71 -5.22
CA TYR A 141 -5.86 3.03 -5.82
C TYR A 141 -6.94 3.81 -5.09
N HIS A 142 -6.56 4.99 -4.66
CA HIS A 142 -7.46 5.94 -4.01
C HIS A 142 -7.41 7.27 -4.74
N LYS A 143 -8.58 7.85 -4.90
CA LYS A 143 -8.73 9.19 -5.44
C LYS A 143 -9.82 9.92 -4.68
N ALA A 144 -9.52 11.13 -4.23
CA ALA A 144 -10.45 11.99 -3.52
C ALA A 144 -10.34 13.43 -4.03
N GLY A 145 -11.32 14.26 -3.67
CA GLY A 145 -11.33 15.67 -4.05
C GLY A 145 -11.72 15.95 -5.49
N ASN A 146 -11.60 17.21 -5.87
CA ASN A 146 -11.90 17.73 -7.20
C ASN A 146 -10.63 18.16 -7.94
N LYS A 147 -10.78 18.88 -9.05
CA LYS A 147 -9.65 19.36 -9.85
C LYS A 147 -8.73 20.34 -9.10
N GLN A 148 -9.26 21.06 -8.11
CA GLN A 148 -8.50 22.06 -7.35
C GLN A 148 -7.75 21.45 -6.17
N ASN A 149 -8.40 20.54 -5.42
CA ASN A 149 -7.87 19.91 -4.22
C ASN A 149 -7.81 18.38 -4.32
N GLY A 150 -7.59 17.85 -5.53
CA GLY A 150 -7.54 16.42 -5.77
C GLY A 150 -6.36 15.74 -5.10
N GLU A 151 -6.61 14.56 -4.59
CA GLU A 151 -5.63 13.69 -3.95
C GLU A 151 -5.69 12.32 -4.59
N GLU A 152 -4.53 11.75 -4.84
CA GLU A 152 -4.40 10.43 -5.46
C GLU A 152 -3.30 9.64 -4.77
N ARG A 153 -3.54 8.36 -4.55
CA ARG A 153 -2.51 7.41 -4.12
C ARG A 153 -2.66 6.11 -4.87
N PHE A 154 -1.57 5.63 -5.40
CA PHE A 154 -1.47 4.35 -6.07
C PHE A 154 -0.38 3.53 -5.39
N LYS A 155 -0.75 2.34 -4.89
CA LYS A 155 0.18 1.35 -4.38
C LYS A 155 0.12 0.10 -5.22
N SER A 156 1.25 -0.46 -5.51
CA SER A 156 1.39 -1.72 -6.23
C SER A 156 2.45 -2.57 -5.55
N TYR A 157 2.05 -3.70 -5.04
CA TYR A 157 2.95 -4.73 -4.56
C TYR A 157 2.81 -5.95 -5.45
N PHE A 158 3.91 -6.43 -5.98
CA PHE A 158 3.96 -7.63 -6.81
C PHE A 158 5.05 -8.55 -6.31
N SER A 159 4.75 -9.84 -6.26
CA SER A 159 5.70 -10.89 -5.91
C SER A 159 5.44 -12.14 -6.73
N VAL A 160 6.52 -12.76 -7.16
CA VAL A 160 6.48 -14.04 -7.86
C VAL A 160 7.59 -14.95 -7.38
N ASN A 161 7.27 -16.22 -7.26
CA ASN A 161 8.25 -17.26 -6.97
C ASN A 161 8.74 -17.90 -8.27
N VAL A 162 10.05 -17.94 -8.45
CA VAL A 162 10.70 -18.71 -9.54
C VAL A 162 10.64 -20.21 -9.21
N ASN A 163 10.83 -20.51 -7.94
CA ASN A 163 10.74 -21.86 -7.38
C ASN A 163 10.38 -21.77 -5.89
N LYS A 164 10.28 -22.92 -5.21
CA LYS A 164 9.93 -22.98 -3.78
C LYS A 164 10.86 -22.17 -2.87
N LYS A 165 12.10 -21.90 -3.30
CA LYS A 165 13.15 -21.25 -2.51
C LYS A 165 13.41 -19.80 -2.90
N LEU A 166 13.10 -19.39 -4.14
CA LEU A 166 13.44 -18.07 -4.67
C LEU A 166 12.18 -17.30 -5.04
N ALA A 167 12.01 -16.16 -4.40
CA ALA A 167 10.97 -15.19 -4.70
C ALA A 167 11.60 -13.82 -4.98
N PHE A 168 10.99 -13.04 -5.86
CA PHE A 168 11.34 -11.65 -6.11
C PHE A 168 10.08 -10.82 -6.44
N GLY A 169 10.22 -9.53 -6.35
CA GLY A 169 9.10 -8.65 -6.66
C GLY A 169 9.46 -7.17 -6.53
N PHE A 170 8.44 -6.35 -6.62
CA PHE A 170 8.57 -4.91 -6.46
C PHE A 170 7.43 -4.33 -5.61
N ASN A 171 7.69 -3.18 -5.04
CA ASN A 171 6.70 -2.36 -4.34
C ASN A 171 6.82 -0.92 -4.84
N ILE A 172 5.71 -0.34 -5.26
CA ILE A 172 5.61 1.05 -5.70
C ILE A 172 4.53 1.74 -4.88
N ASP A 173 4.82 2.93 -4.39
CA ASP A 173 3.87 3.80 -3.70
C ASP A 173 4.00 5.22 -4.28
N TYR A 174 3.04 5.57 -5.11
CA TYR A 174 2.90 6.90 -5.68
C TYR A 174 1.80 7.64 -4.95
N LEU A 175 2.10 8.87 -4.53
CA LEU A 175 1.19 9.73 -3.82
C LEU A 175 1.27 11.14 -4.39
N TYR A 176 0.12 11.70 -4.69
CA TYR A 176 -0.03 13.09 -5.09
C TYR A 176 -1.17 13.73 -4.31
N GLY A 177 -0.91 14.86 -3.66
CA GLY A 177 -1.90 15.61 -2.91
C GLY A 177 -1.84 17.09 -3.23
N ARG A 178 -2.96 17.71 -3.57
CA ARG A 178 -3.10 19.16 -3.65
C ARG A 178 -3.72 19.68 -2.36
N GLY A 179 -3.22 20.81 -1.90
CA GLY A 179 -3.85 21.55 -0.80
C GLY A 179 -4.91 22.52 -1.28
N TYR A 180 -5.55 23.17 -0.34
CA TYR A 180 -6.58 24.19 -0.62
C TYR A 180 -6.00 25.54 -1.03
N TYR A 181 -4.76 25.82 -0.63
CA TYR A 181 -4.09 27.09 -0.89
C TYR A 181 -3.07 26.97 -2.02
N ASN A 182 -2.70 28.09 -2.58
CA ASN A 182 -1.65 28.15 -3.60
C ASN A 182 -0.33 27.58 -3.06
N ASN A 183 0.46 26.95 -3.91
CA ASN A 183 1.76 26.35 -3.60
C ASN A 183 1.73 25.36 -2.41
N GLN A 184 0.62 24.66 -2.22
CA GLN A 184 0.47 23.61 -1.22
C GLN A 184 0.20 22.28 -1.92
N ASN A 185 1.23 21.53 -2.26
CA ASN A 185 1.08 20.21 -2.84
C ASN A 185 2.23 19.28 -2.45
N THR A 186 1.95 18.00 -2.52
CA THR A 186 2.89 16.91 -2.27
C THR A 186 2.96 16.01 -3.48
N SER A 187 4.13 15.48 -3.78
CA SER A 187 4.35 14.52 -4.85
C SER A 187 5.43 13.54 -4.43
N TYR A 188 5.03 12.31 -4.13
CA TYR A 188 5.91 11.25 -3.65
C TYR A 188 5.95 10.11 -4.62
N PHE A 189 7.14 9.57 -4.83
CA PHE A 189 7.36 8.37 -5.60
C PHE A 189 8.37 7.49 -4.88
N ASN A 190 7.88 6.39 -4.33
CA ASN A 190 8.69 5.41 -3.63
C ASN A 190 8.63 4.10 -4.40
N ALA A 191 9.79 3.51 -4.63
CA ALA A 191 9.90 2.25 -5.32
C ALA A 191 10.92 1.35 -4.62
N ALA A 192 10.59 0.08 -4.49
CA ALA A 192 11.50 -0.92 -3.97
C ALA A 192 11.48 -2.18 -4.83
N LEU A 193 12.65 -2.75 -5.04
CA LEU A 193 12.84 -4.08 -5.60
C LEU A 193 13.30 -4.99 -4.47
N PHE A 194 12.78 -6.18 -4.40
CA PHE A 194 13.18 -7.14 -3.38
C PHE A 194 13.36 -8.54 -3.93
N GLY A 195 14.15 -9.31 -3.22
CA GLY A 195 14.34 -10.71 -3.49
C GLY A 195 14.59 -11.50 -2.21
N SER A 196 14.15 -12.72 -2.17
CA SER A 196 14.42 -13.64 -1.08
C SER A 196 14.75 -15.03 -1.59
N TYR A 197 15.81 -15.60 -1.07
CA TYR A 197 16.16 -17.00 -1.27
C TYR A 197 16.19 -17.70 0.08
N ILE A 198 15.39 -18.74 0.22
CA ILE A 198 15.23 -19.52 1.44
C ILE A 198 15.61 -20.96 1.11
N GLY A 199 16.91 -21.26 1.18
CA GLY A 199 17.43 -22.62 1.04
C GLY A 199 17.61 -23.30 2.42
N ASP A 200 17.92 -24.58 2.40
CA ASP A 200 18.02 -25.38 3.61
C ASP A 200 19.21 -24.94 4.51
N ARG A 201 20.35 -24.63 3.90
CA ARG A 201 21.55 -24.17 4.59
C ARG A 201 21.78 -22.68 4.49
N TYR A 202 21.41 -22.08 3.36
CA TYR A 202 21.69 -20.67 3.08
C TYR A 202 20.39 -19.91 2.79
N GLN A 203 20.26 -18.76 3.43
CA GLN A 203 19.13 -17.86 3.27
C GLN A 203 19.66 -16.45 3.05
N ILE A 204 19.08 -15.73 2.10
CA ILE A 204 19.41 -14.34 1.81
C ILE A 204 18.13 -13.58 1.46
N GLN A 205 17.98 -12.39 2.01
CA GLN A 205 16.93 -11.44 1.65
C GLN A 205 17.55 -10.10 1.35
N GLY A 206 17.09 -9.48 0.30
CA GLY A 206 17.58 -8.18 -0.13
C GLY A 206 16.47 -7.25 -0.55
N ILE A 207 16.67 -5.96 -0.30
CA ILE A 207 15.82 -4.87 -0.74
C ILE A 207 16.71 -3.78 -1.31
N TYR A 208 16.34 -3.27 -2.46
CA TYR A 208 16.80 -1.99 -2.98
C TYR A 208 15.61 -1.05 -2.97
N SER A 209 15.71 0.09 -2.30
CA SER A 209 14.65 1.07 -2.21
C SER A 209 15.13 2.45 -2.57
N ASN A 210 14.28 3.18 -3.28
CA ASN A 210 14.47 4.58 -3.65
C ASN A 210 13.19 5.34 -3.29
N ASN A 211 13.30 6.28 -2.37
CA ASN A 211 12.20 7.08 -1.87
C ASN A 211 12.43 8.54 -2.24
N TYR A 212 11.51 9.13 -2.97
CA TYR A 212 11.56 10.52 -3.37
C TYR A 212 10.29 11.24 -2.95
N LEU A 213 10.44 12.19 -2.03
CA LEU A 213 9.38 12.97 -1.45
C LEU A 213 9.59 14.45 -1.76
N LYS A 214 8.62 15.07 -2.42
CA LYS A 214 8.61 16.51 -2.68
C LYS A 214 7.35 17.11 -2.09
N THR A 215 7.53 18.15 -1.26
CA THR A 215 6.45 18.92 -0.67
C THR A 215 6.67 20.39 -1.00
N ASN A 216 5.71 21.00 -1.64
CA ASN A 216 5.72 22.45 -1.82
C ASN A 216 5.11 23.11 -0.59
N GLU A 217 5.73 24.21 -0.18
CA GLU A 217 5.38 24.92 1.05
C GLU A 217 5.03 26.36 0.72
N ASN A 218 3.91 26.82 1.23
CA ASN A 218 3.41 28.16 0.99
C ASN A 218 3.70 29.16 2.11
N GLY A 219 4.21 28.70 3.26
CA GLY A 219 4.53 29.58 4.40
C GLY A 219 3.33 30.20 5.10
N GLY A 220 2.11 29.81 4.75
CA GLY A 220 0.85 30.39 5.24
C GLY A 220 0.32 31.50 4.36
N ILE A 221 -0.84 32.02 4.73
CA ILE A 221 -1.50 33.15 4.06
C ILE A 221 -0.85 34.48 4.48
N THR A 222 -0.88 35.47 3.60
CA THR A 222 -0.25 36.78 3.85
C THR A 222 -1.02 37.66 4.82
N ASP A 223 -2.35 37.49 4.91
CA ASP A 223 -3.22 38.30 5.77
C ASP A 223 -4.40 37.45 6.27
N ASP A 224 -4.58 37.43 7.58
CA ASP A 224 -5.65 36.64 8.23
C ASP A 224 -7.05 37.13 7.88
N ARG A 225 -7.19 38.36 7.38
CA ARG A 225 -8.49 38.91 6.93
C ARG A 225 -9.12 38.12 5.78
N TYR A 226 -8.32 37.43 4.98
CA TYR A 226 -8.86 36.52 3.96
C TYR A 226 -9.75 35.41 4.55
N ILE A 227 -9.54 35.06 5.83
CA ILE A 227 -10.34 34.07 6.56
C ILE A 227 -11.34 34.73 7.49
N THR A 228 -10.92 35.77 8.23
CA THR A 228 -11.73 36.40 9.28
C THR A 228 -12.78 37.38 8.76
N ALA A 229 -12.49 38.03 7.64
CA ALA A 229 -13.37 39.01 6.99
C ALA A 229 -13.29 38.86 5.46
N PRO A 230 -13.68 37.70 4.89
CA PRO A 230 -13.50 37.41 3.46
C PRO A 230 -14.29 38.40 2.57
N GLU A 231 -15.39 38.96 3.09
CA GLU A 231 -16.21 39.93 2.34
C GLU A 231 -15.45 41.22 2.07
N GLU A 232 -14.61 41.69 2.98
CA GLU A 232 -13.79 42.89 2.81
C GLU A 232 -12.71 42.69 1.75
N MET A 233 -12.20 41.43 1.65
CA MET A 233 -11.12 41.09 0.75
C MET A 233 -11.61 40.66 -0.64
N ALA A 234 -12.91 40.39 -0.79
CA ALA A 234 -13.48 39.87 -2.03
C ALA A 234 -13.60 40.89 -3.17
N GLU A 235 -13.33 42.19 -2.94
CA GLU A 235 -13.37 43.24 -3.96
C GLU A 235 -14.64 43.19 -4.83
N GLY A 236 -15.79 42.92 -4.21
CA GLY A 236 -17.09 42.83 -4.91
C GLY A 236 -17.38 41.44 -5.55
N ARG A 237 -16.55 40.44 -5.36
CA ARG A 237 -16.84 39.07 -5.76
C ARG A 237 -17.66 38.38 -4.67
N LYS A 238 -18.56 37.47 -5.07
CA LYS A 238 -19.41 36.74 -4.10
C LYS A 238 -18.65 35.76 -3.23
N GLU A 239 -17.55 35.21 -3.72
CA GLU A 239 -16.73 34.22 -3.02
C GLU A 239 -15.27 34.44 -3.42
N TYR A 240 -14.38 34.28 -2.45
CA TYR A 240 -12.94 34.26 -2.67
C TYR A 240 -12.46 32.80 -2.58
N GLU A 241 -12.03 32.26 -3.72
CA GLU A 241 -11.51 30.90 -3.75
C GLU A 241 -10.18 30.81 -2.97
N SER A 242 -10.05 29.84 -2.09
CA SER A 242 -8.84 29.67 -1.25
C SER A 242 -7.54 29.55 -2.07
N VAL A 243 -7.62 29.01 -3.27
CA VAL A 243 -6.50 28.93 -4.22
C VAL A 243 -5.98 30.31 -4.67
N ASN A 244 -6.82 31.33 -4.63
CA ASN A 244 -6.45 32.69 -5.01
C ASN A 244 -5.93 33.55 -3.85
N ILE A 245 -5.95 33.02 -2.61
CA ILE A 245 -5.43 33.72 -1.44
C ILE A 245 -3.91 33.82 -1.58
N PRO A 246 -3.32 35.03 -1.47
CA PRO A 246 -1.88 35.19 -1.52
C PRO A 246 -1.19 34.47 -0.37
N THR A 247 -0.12 33.76 -0.70
CA THR A 247 0.71 33.03 0.27
C THR A 247 2.09 33.66 0.41
N VAL A 248 2.71 33.47 1.56
CA VAL A 248 4.01 34.08 1.89
C VAL A 248 5.11 33.53 0.97
N LEU A 249 5.06 32.24 0.65
CA LEU A 249 6.05 31.59 -0.20
C LEU A 249 5.39 31.08 -1.49
N ASN A 250 5.93 31.47 -2.63
CA ASN A 250 5.36 31.13 -3.93
C ASN A 250 6.11 30.02 -4.69
N ALA A 251 7.33 29.69 -4.27
CA ALA A 251 8.20 28.75 -4.99
C ALA A 251 9.05 27.87 -4.08
N SER A 252 8.69 27.80 -2.81
CA SER A 252 9.46 26.98 -1.84
C SER A 252 9.04 25.53 -1.90
N ALA A 253 10.02 24.65 -1.85
CA ALA A 253 9.78 23.22 -1.85
C ALA A 253 10.81 22.51 -0.96
N ASN A 254 10.32 21.57 -0.16
CA ASN A 254 11.13 20.60 0.56
C ASN A 254 11.25 19.33 -0.30
N ARG A 255 12.46 18.78 -0.38
CA ARG A 255 12.72 17.54 -1.11
C ARG A 255 13.53 16.61 -0.22
N ASN A 256 12.97 15.46 0.03
CA ASN A 256 13.62 14.38 0.75
C ASN A 256 13.87 13.24 -0.24
N HIS A 257 15.12 12.84 -0.36
CA HIS A 257 15.52 11.71 -1.18
C HIS A 257 16.34 10.75 -0.34
N ASP A 258 15.87 9.55 -0.21
CA ASP A 258 16.52 8.47 0.50
C ASP A 258 16.58 7.23 -0.38
N PHE A 259 17.75 6.63 -0.46
CA PHE A 259 17.91 5.34 -1.08
C PHE A 259 18.74 4.42 -0.19
N TYR A 260 18.40 3.15 -0.19
CA TYR A 260 19.18 2.17 0.55
C TYR A 260 19.18 0.81 -0.13
N VAL A 261 20.21 0.06 0.19
CA VAL A 261 20.30 -1.37 -0.07
C VAL A 261 20.35 -2.07 1.28
N PHE A 262 19.35 -2.90 1.54
CA PHE A 262 19.34 -3.75 2.72
C PHE A 262 19.57 -5.18 2.30
N LEU A 263 20.52 -5.84 2.95
CA LEU A 263 20.85 -7.24 2.71
C LEU A 263 21.01 -7.96 4.04
N THR A 264 20.32 -9.06 4.19
CA THR A 264 20.50 -9.97 5.31
C THR A 264 20.75 -11.37 4.80
N GLN A 265 21.68 -12.07 5.44
CA GLN A 265 22.03 -13.44 5.08
C GLN A 265 22.21 -14.28 6.33
N ARG A 266 21.84 -15.54 6.20
CA ARG A 266 22.01 -16.55 7.27
C ARG A 266 22.53 -17.84 6.67
N TYR A 267 23.49 -18.44 7.36
CA TYR A 267 24.01 -19.76 7.03
C TYR A 267 23.83 -20.71 8.22
N ASN A 268 23.10 -21.79 8.02
CA ASN A 268 22.86 -22.81 9.03
C ASN A 268 23.96 -23.90 8.97
N LEU A 269 24.77 -23.95 9.97
CA LEU A 269 25.85 -24.94 10.06
C LEU A 269 25.34 -26.36 10.39
N CYS A 270 24.24 -26.45 11.12
CA CYS A 270 23.62 -27.72 11.51
C CYS A 270 22.21 -27.83 10.91
N LEU A 271 21.95 -28.90 10.15
CA LEU A 271 20.64 -29.14 9.52
C LEU A 271 19.59 -29.70 10.51
N LEU A 272 20.03 -30.29 11.63
CA LEU A 272 19.14 -30.88 12.63
C LEU A 272 18.20 -29.85 13.30
N TYR A 273 18.56 -28.58 13.27
CA TYR A 273 17.76 -27.53 13.91
C TYR A 273 16.62 -26.93 13.02
N THR A 274 16.53 -27.36 11.77
CA THR A 274 15.57 -26.81 10.82
C THR A 274 14.39 -27.73 10.51
N SER A 275 14.45 -29.02 10.91
CA SER A 275 13.38 -29.95 10.58
C SER A 275 12.17 -29.86 11.53
N ASP A 276 12.39 -29.56 12.80
CA ASP A 276 11.31 -29.54 13.81
C ASP A 276 10.38 -28.33 13.72
N ALA A 277 10.82 -27.22 13.10
CA ALA A 277 9.97 -26.02 12.98
C ALA A 277 9.13 -25.97 11.70
N ALA A 278 9.34 -26.88 10.78
CA ALA A 278 8.62 -26.92 9.50
C ALA A 278 7.49 -27.96 9.48
N ASP A 279 7.49 -28.92 10.40
CA ASP A 279 6.49 -29.98 10.46
C ASP A 279 5.32 -29.68 11.41
N GLU A 280 5.38 -28.55 12.15
CA GLU A 280 4.30 -28.12 13.07
C GLU A 280 3.40 -26.99 12.52
N LEU A 281 3.41 -26.73 11.19
CA LEU A 281 2.52 -25.73 10.60
C LEU A 281 1.68 -26.32 9.48
#